data_4f5875fda10df98f68a76a1fbe7e5a1e
#
_entry.id   4f5875fda10df98f68a76a1fbe7e5a1e
#
_cell.length_a   1.000
_cell.length_b   1.000
_cell.length_c   1.000
_cell.angle_alpha   90.00
_cell.angle_beta   90.00
_cell.angle_gamma   90.00
#
_symmetry.space_group_name_H-M   'P 1'
#
loop_
_entity.id
_entity.type
_entity.pdbx_description
1 polymer ?
#
loop_
_entity_poly.entity_id
_entity_poly.type
_entity_poly.pdbx_seq_one_letter_code
_entity_poly.pdbx_strand_id
1 'polypeptide(L)'
;MSSFSLGEERLAKAKSLIASASRHQEELLGTPISREFIEGATPVVWLGEAVPGSWVTMATNPSPKEFINQNNQLLLGEQARFHIRENGQSLAEYAKDEAQLESAIEYYQTYFKAGKAYRTWFGKPDGAKLEGFLNGLGGSFYGSPGFKNVIHSDFFPFATRTHMGRIKEKLKLLGSDFSREFLQEKLEFLRPSMVILLGREHCALFEKAEPGIKFDPPKALEPYPGAAYQTGFHQRLRIPLLGLHFKPSEQFLGLGGGQDKNGQSHGKYGTKAALNELGRAIARDLQSFTIG
;
A
#
# COMPACT_ATOMS: atom_id res chain seq x y z
N MET A 1 -5.50 -21.27 -17.35
CA MET A 1 -4.58 -20.53 -16.46
C MET A 1 -3.96 -19.42 -17.29
N SER A 2 -4.39 -18.17 -17.11
CA SER A 2 -3.76 -17.02 -17.79
C SER A 2 -2.44 -16.75 -17.08
N SER A 3 -1.32 -17.04 -17.73
CA SER A 3 0.01 -16.73 -17.21
C SER A 3 0.16 -15.20 -17.23
N PHE A 4 0.12 -14.58 -16.05
CA PHE A 4 0.46 -13.18 -15.90
C PHE A 4 1.97 -13.02 -16.03
N SER A 5 2.50 -13.00 -17.23
CA SER A 5 3.92 -12.75 -17.44
C SER A 5 4.16 -11.23 -17.57
N LEU A 6 4.93 -10.69 -16.68
CA LEU A 6 5.64 -9.42 -16.94
C LEU A 6 6.53 -9.68 -18.16
N GLY A 7 6.60 -8.75 -19.12
CA GLY A 7 7.62 -8.85 -20.17
C GLY A 7 9.03 -8.90 -19.54
N GLU A 8 9.99 -9.49 -20.24
CA GLU A 8 11.34 -9.78 -19.74
C GLU A 8 12.02 -8.59 -19.04
N GLU A 9 11.98 -7.41 -19.64
CA GLU A 9 12.55 -6.19 -19.05
C GLU A 9 11.89 -5.83 -17.70
N ARG A 10 10.57 -5.94 -17.62
CA ARG A 10 9.85 -5.66 -16.38
C ARG A 10 10.07 -6.74 -15.32
N LEU A 11 10.21 -7.97 -15.73
CA LEU A 11 10.54 -9.08 -14.83
C LEU A 11 11.93 -8.85 -14.21
N ALA A 12 12.92 -8.51 -15.02
CA ALA A 12 14.27 -8.18 -14.56
C ALA A 12 14.27 -6.99 -13.57
N LYS A 13 13.50 -5.92 -13.86
CA LYS A 13 13.39 -4.77 -12.96
C LYS A 13 12.67 -5.14 -11.66
N ALA A 14 11.63 -5.97 -11.70
CA ALA A 14 10.94 -6.46 -10.52
C ALA A 14 11.87 -7.27 -9.61
N LYS A 15 12.66 -8.19 -10.17
CA LYS A 15 13.68 -8.95 -9.44
C LYS A 15 14.73 -8.02 -8.83
N SER A 16 15.21 -7.03 -9.58
CA SER A 16 16.17 -6.04 -9.09
C SER A 16 15.64 -5.28 -7.87
N LEU A 17 14.37 -4.86 -7.88
CA LEU A 17 13.73 -4.19 -6.74
C LEU A 17 13.67 -5.09 -5.50
N ILE A 18 13.25 -6.36 -5.66
CA ILE A 18 13.19 -7.30 -4.53
C ILE A 18 14.60 -7.57 -4.00
N ALA A 19 15.57 -7.80 -4.87
CA ALA A 19 16.95 -8.04 -4.49
C ALA A 19 17.57 -6.82 -3.78
N SER A 20 17.29 -5.61 -4.25
CA SER A 20 17.73 -4.36 -3.61
C SER A 20 17.16 -4.23 -2.20
N ALA A 21 15.84 -4.44 -2.05
CA ALA A 21 15.20 -4.43 -0.75
C ALA A 21 15.77 -5.50 0.19
N SER A 22 16.02 -6.71 -0.31
CA SER A 22 16.57 -7.80 0.50
C SER A 22 17.99 -7.49 1.01
N ARG A 23 18.84 -6.93 0.16
CA ARG A 23 20.18 -6.49 0.57
C ARG A 23 20.11 -5.39 1.62
N HIS A 24 19.24 -4.42 1.45
CA HIS A 24 19.06 -3.37 2.45
C HIS A 24 18.53 -3.91 3.77
N GLN A 25 17.60 -4.87 3.75
CA GLN A 25 17.13 -5.52 4.98
C GLN A 25 18.28 -6.26 5.69
N GLU A 26 19.18 -6.92 4.94
CA GLU A 26 20.39 -7.56 5.49
C GLU A 26 21.29 -6.54 6.20
N GLU A 27 21.52 -5.37 5.59
CA GLU A 27 22.30 -4.28 6.20
C GLU A 27 21.67 -3.81 7.52
N LEU A 28 20.36 -3.80 7.59
CA LEU A 28 19.62 -3.41 8.79
C LEU A 28 19.69 -4.45 9.93
N LEU A 29 20.11 -5.70 9.68
CA LEU A 29 20.21 -6.73 10.72
C LEU A 29 21.21 -6.37 11.83
N GLY A 30 22.21 -5.55 11.55
CA GLY A 30 23.16 -5.01 12.53
C GLY A 30 22.63 -3.84 13.38
N THR A 31 21.39 -3.42 13.18
CA THR A 31 20.79 -2.23 13.81
C THR A 31 19.66 -2.60 14.77
N PRO A 32 19.22 -1.69 15.67
CA PRO A 32 18.12 -1.97 16.61
C PRO A 32 16.81 -2.44 15.95
N ILE A 33 16.52 -2.01 14.73
CA ILE A 33 15.30 -2.40 14.00
C ILE A 33 15.27 -3.90 13.65
N SER A 34 16.42 -4.57 13.63
CA SER A 34 16.49 -6.00 13.30
C SER A 34 15.59 -6.87 14.18
N ARG A 35 15.40 -6.49 15.44
CA ARG A 35 14.51 -7.19 16.40
C ARG A 35 13.04 -7.15 16.02
N GLU A 36 12.68 -6.18 15.19
CA GLU A 36 11.30 -6.00 14.72
C GLU A 36 11.02 -6.83 13.46
N PHE A 37 12.03 -7.29 12.74
CA PHE A 37 11.80 -8.07 11.52
C PHE A 37 11.26 -9.46 11.86
N ILE A 38 10.39 -9.94 10.98
CA ILE A 38 9.84 -11.29 11.07
C ILE A 38 10.84 -12.24 10.40
N GLU A 39 11.35 -13.19 11.15
CA GLU A 39 12.25 -14.22 10.63
C GLU A 39 11.57 -14.99 9.48
N GLY A 40 12.28 -15.25 8.40
CA GLY A 40 11.75 -15.88 7.19
C GLY A 40 10.95 -14.97 6.26
N ALA A 41 10.46 -13.81 6.74
CA ALA A 41 9.74 -12.89 5.86
C ALA A 41 10.64 -12.30 4.77
N THR A 42 10.07 -12.10 3.60
CA THR A 42 10.69 -11.43 2.46
C THR A 42 10.19 -10.00 2.33
N PRO A 43 10.91 -9.10 1.68
CA PRO A 43 10.39 -7.77 1.35
C PRO A 43 9.10 -7.86 0.54
N VAL A 44 8.22 -6.88 0.68
CA VAL A 44 6.99 -6.74 -0.12
C VAL A 44 7.06 -5.43 -0.90
N VAL A 45 7.22 -5.52 -2.21
CA VAL A 45 7.41 -4.34 -3.06
C VAL A 45 6.09 -3.75 -3.52
N TRP A 46 5.15 -4.62 -3.92
CA TRP A 46 3.78 -4.24 -4.28
C TRP A 46 2.82 -5.41 -4.06
N LEU A 47 1.52 -5.14 -4.14
CA LEU A 47 0.44 -6.13 -4.05
C LEU A 47 -0.57 -5.90 -5.16
N GLY A 48 -0.92 -6.94 -5.88
CA GLY A 48 -1.84 -6.92 -7.01
C GLY A 48 -1.13 -6.90 -8.36
N GLU A 49 -1.89 -7.02 -9.41
CA GLU A 49 -1.37 -7.09 -10.78
C GLU A 49 -0.78 -5.75 -11.22
N ALA A 50 0.54 -5.67 -11.31
CA ALA A 50 1.28 -4.46 -11.66
C ALA A 50 1.16 -4.13 -13.17
N VAL A 51 0.00 -3.67 -13.58
CA VAL A 51 -0.26 -3.18 -14.95
C VAL A 51 0.06 -1.68 -15.01
N PRO A 52 0.83 -1.19 -16.00
CA PRO A 52 1.03 0.24 -16.19
C PRO A 52 -0.29 0.99 -16.31
N GLY A 53 -0.39 2.14 -15.65
CA GLY A 53 -1.63 2.90 -15.60
C GLY A 53 -2.59 2.49 -14.48
N SER A 54 -2.26 1.51 -13.65
CA SER A 54 -2.99 1.21 -12.41
C SER A 54 -2.93 2.39 -11.44
N TRP A 55 -3.92 2.49 -10.54
CA TRP A 55 -3.77 3.34 -9.37
C TRP A 55 -2.95 2.62 -8.31
N VAL A 56 -2.16 3.37 -7.55
CA VAL A 56 -1.33 2.84 -6.46
C VAL A 56 -1.80 3.43 -5.14
N THR A 57 -2.27 2.58 -4.22
CA THR A 57 -2.46 3.00 -2.82
C THR A 57 -1.16 2.82 -2.05
N MET A 58 -0.83 3.77 -1.17
CA MET A 58 0.40 3.71 -0.37
C MET A 58 0.13 3.87 1.12
N ALA A 59 0.73 2.96 1.90
CA ALA A 59 0.75 3.01 3.36
C ALA A 59 2.20 2.96 3.89
N THR A 60 2.40 2.65 5.16
CA THR A 60 3.72 2.74 5.80
C THR A 60 4.58 1.53 5.51
N ASN A 61 4.10 0.33 5.88
CA ASN A 61 4.79 -0.94 5.72
C ASN A 61 3.81 -2.12 5.81
N PRO A 62 4.19 -3.30 5.29
CA PRO A 62 3.36 -4.50 5.36
C PRO A 62 3.03 -4.88 6.82
N SER A 63 1.79 -5.29 7.04
CA SER A 63 1.36 -5.76 8.35
C SER A 63 2.08 -7.06 8.75
N PRO A 64 2.43 -7.28 10.03
CA PRO A 64 2.94 -8.58 10.48
C PRO A 64 1.96 -9.72 10.20
N LYS A 65 0.66 -9.44 10.18
CA LYS A 65 -0.39 -10.41 9.88
C LYS A 65 -0.39 -10.93 8.45
N GLU A 66 0.40 -10.34 7.59
CA GLU A 66 0.65 -10.87 6.25
C GLU A 66 1.58 -12.10 6.28
N PHE A 67 2.40 -12.24 7.32
CA PHE A 67 3.42 -13.27 7.45
C PHE A 67 3.18 -14.24 8.61
N ILE A 68 2.53 -13.77 9.69
CA ILE A 68 2.35 -14.57 10.91
C ILE A 68 0.89 -14.60 11.35
N ASN A 69 0.53 -15.73 12.00
CA ASN A 69 -0.77 -15.94 12.62
C ASN A 69 -0.84 -15.28 14.03
N GLN A 70 -1.96 -15.48 14.72
CA GLN A 70 -2.16 -14.94 16.08
C GLN A 70 -1.16 -15.48 17.12
N ASN A 71 -0.56 -16.65 16.87
CA ASN A 71 0.43 -17.28 17.73
C ASN A 71 1.88 -16.91 17.33
N ASN A 72 2.07 -15.89 16.49
CA ASN A 72 3.36 -15.45 15.93
C ASN A 72 4.11 -16.55 15.12
N GLN A 73 3.38 -17.54 14.59
CA GLN A 73 3.93 -18.55 13.69
C GLN A 73 3.79 -18.11 12.23
N LEU A 74 4.79 -18.43 11.41
CA LEU A 74 4.74 -18.13 9.97
C LEU A 74 3.54 -18.80 9.29
N LEU A 75 2.93 -18.08 8.37
CA LEU A 75 1.91 -18.58 7.47
C LEU A 75 2.61 -19.36 6.35
N LEU A 76 2.52 -20.68 6.39
CA LEU A 76 3.21 -21.57 5.44
C LEU A 76 2.22 -22.30 4.52
N GLY A 77 2.70 -22.85 3.42
CA GLY A 77 1.91 -23.63 2.46
C GLY A 77 0.72 -22.84 1.94
N GLU A 78 -0.48 -23.41 2.02
CA GLU A 78 -1.72 -22.80 1.52
C GLU A 78 -2.09 -21.51 2.26
N GLN A 79 -1.63 -21.35 3.51
CA GLN A 79 -1.89 -20.16 4.31
C GLN A 79 -0.93 -19.01 3.96
N ALA A 80 0.20 -19.28 3.29
CA ALA A 80 1.17 -18.26 2.92
C ALA A 80 0.54 -17.22 2.00
N ARG A 81 0.71 -15.95 2.37
CA ARG A 81 0.26 -14.81 1.57
C ARG A 81 1.38 -14.27 0.70
N PHE A 82 2.62 -14.50 1.14
CA PHE A 82 3.85 -14.12 0.46
C PHE A 82 4.83 -15.28 0.44
N HIS A 83 5.81 -15.15 -0.42
CA HIS A 83 6.94 -16.06 -0.42
C HIS A 83 7.69 -15.95 0.92
N ILE A 84 8.03 -17.09 1.48
CA ILE A 84 8.81 -17.21 2.72
C ILE A 84 10.16 -17.79 2.35
N ARG A 85 11.23 -17.18 2.85
CA ARG A 85 12.60 -17.69 2.63
C ARG A 85 12.78 -19.08 3.23
N GLU A 86 13.65 -19.86 2.65
CA GLU A 86 14.04 -21.15 3.19
C GLU A 86 14.67 -21.00 4.59
N ASN A 87 14.49 -22.02 5.40
CA ASN A 87 15.03 -22.01 6.76
C ASN A 87 16.56 -21.91 6.74
N GLY A 88 17.11 -20.93 7.45
CA GLY A 88 18.55 -20.66 7.50
C GLY A 88 19.11 -19.86 6.33
N GLN A 89 18.33 -19.58 5.28
CA GLN A 89 18.78 -18.77 4.15
C GLN A 89 18.89 -17.28 4.56
N SER A 90 20.01 -16.66 4.29
CA SER A 90 20.21 -15.21 4.46
C SER A 90 19.43 -14.40 3.42
N LEU A 91 19.18 -13.13 3.69
CA LEU A 91 18.57 -12.21 2.72
C LEU A 91 19.51 -11.95 1.53
N ALA A 92 20.82 -12.01 1.75
CA ALA A 92 21.82 -11.86 0.71
C ALA A 92 21.82 -13.05 -0.28
N GLU A 93 21.61 -14.26 0.21
CA GLU A 93 21.44 -15.47 -0.62
C GLU A 93 20.10 -15.42 -1.36
N TYR A 94 19.01 -15.10 -0.66
CA TYR A 94 17.69 -14.91 -1.28
C TYR A 94 17.72 -13.88 -2.41
N ALA A 95 18.43 -12.76 -2.24
CA ALA A 95 18.56 -11.72 -3.25
C ALA A 95 19.25 -12.15 -4.56
N LYS A 96 19.89 -13.33 -4.58
CA LYS A 96 20.59 -13.91 -5.74
C LYS A 96 19.83 -15.09 -6.34
N ASP A 97 18.78 -15.57 -5.65
CA ASP A 97 18.02 -16.75 -6.09
C ASP A 97 16.89 -16.33 -7.03
N GLU A 98 17.16 -16.44 -8.32
CA GLU A 98 16.24 -16.05 -9.39
C GLU A 98 14.87 -16.76 -9.28
N ALA A 99 14.85 -18.04 -8.91
CA ALA A 99 13.62 -18.82 -8.80
C ALA A 99 12.75 -18.33 -7.63
N GLN A 100 13.36 -18.02 -6.49
CA GLN A 100 12.64 -17.48 -5.34
C GLN A 100 12.15 -16.05 -5.60
N LEU A 101 12.91 -15.22 -6.31
CA LEU A 101 12.48 -13.88 -6.71
C LEU A 101 11.28 -13.96 -7.67
N GLU A 102 11.27 -14.89 -8.62
CA GLU A 102 10.10 -15.15 -9.49
C GLU A 102 8.89 -15.62 -8.69
N SER A 103 9.08 -16.53 -7.75
CA SER A 103 8.02 -16.96 -6.86
C SER A 103 7.44 -15.80 -6.04
N ALA A 104 8.28 -14.91 -5.51
CA ALA A 104 7.81 -13.72 -4.80
C ALA A 104 6.98 -12.81 -5.70
N ILE A 105 7.40 -12.61 -6.95
CA ILE A 105 6.65 -11.82 -7.94
C ILE A 105 5.27 -12.44 -8.21
N GLU A 106 5.18 -13.77 -8.32
CA GLU A 106 3.90 -14.45 -8.51
C GLU A 106 2.96 -14.21 -7.33
N TYR A 107 3.45 -14.28 -6.08
CA TYR A 107 2.67 -13.94 -4.89
C TYR A 107 2.16 -12.50 -4.94
N TYR A 108 3.00 -11.54 -5.34
CA TYR A 108 2.57 -10.14 -5.46
C TYR A 108 1.49 -9.95 -6.52
N GLN A 109 1.70 -10.48 -7.73
CA GLN A 109 0.79 -10.35 -8.86
C GLN A 109 -0.58 -10.96 -8.60
N THR A 110 -0.62 -12.07 -7.88
CA THR A 110 -1.84 -12.84 -7.63
C THR A 110 -2.52 -12.51 -6.30
N TYR A 111 -1.93 -11.66 -5.46
CA TYR A 111 -2.32 -11.43 -4.07
C TYR A 111 -3.84 -11.23 -3.87
N PHE A 112 -4.47 -10.37 -4.64
CA PHE A 112 -5.91 -10.12 -4.53
C PHE A 112 -6.74 -11.23 -5.21
N LYS A 113 -6.27 -11.77 -6.34
CA LYS A 113 -6.97 -12.79 -7.12
C LYS A 113 -6.97 -14.16 -6.45
N ALA A 114 -5.90 -14.51 -5.74
CA ALA A 114 -5.78 -15.77 -5.01
C ALA A 114 -6.67 -15.87 -3.76
N GLY A 115 -7.41 -14.81 -3.42
CA GLY A 115 -8.27 -14.78 -2.23
C GLY A 115 -7.52 -14.73 -0.90
N LYS A 116 -6.20 -14.55 -0.93
CA LYS A 116 -5.31 -14.54 0.24
C LYS A 116 -5.17 -13.16 0.90
N ALA A 117 -5.70 -12.10 0.27
CA ALA A 117 -5.59 -10.73 0.75
C ALA A 117 -6.04 -10.57 2.20
N TYR A 118 -5.32 -9.75 2.96
CA TYR A 118 -5.68 -9.42 4.35
C TYR A 118 -6.96 -8.57 4.39
N ARG A 119 -8.10 -9.27 4.43
CA ARG A 119 -9.45 -8.69 4.27
C ARG A 119 -9.81 -7.67 5.33
N THR A 120 -9.19 -7.73 6.51
CA THR A 120 -9.43 -6.76 7.57
C THR A 120 -8.94 -5.36 7.18
N TRP A 121 -7.91 -5.28 6.33
CA TRP A 121 -7.37 -4.03 5.80
C TRP A 121 -7.92 -3.71 4.41
N PHE A 122 -7.69 -4.58 3.45
CA PHE A 122 -8.04 -4.33 2.05
C PHE A 122 -9.55 -4.41 1.79
N GLY A 123 -10.27 -5.19 2.58
CA GLY A 123 -11.68 -5.48 2.36
C GLY A 123 -11.90 -6.74 1.54
N LYS A 124 -13.06 -6.80 0.91
CA LYS A 124 -13.50 -7.93 0.10
C LYS A 124 -14.00 -7.46 -1.26
N PRO A 125 -14.13 -8.35 -2.25
CA PRO A 125 -14.73 -8.01 -3.55
C PRO A 125 -16.14 -7.40 -3.45
N ASP A 126 -16.83 -7.57 -2.32
CA ASP A 126 -18.13 -6.97 -2.04
C ASP A 126 -18.09 -5.48 -1.69
N GLY A 127 -16.89 -4.88 -1.64
CA GLY A 127 -16.69 -3.46 -1.40
C GLY A 127 -16.68 -3.03 0.08
N ALA A 128 -16.24 -3.87 1.00
CA ALA A 128 -16.00 -3.48 2.39
C ALA A 128 -14.61 -2.82 2.57
N LYS A 129 -14.40 -2.08 3.66
CA LYS A 129 -13.14 -1.46 4.06
C LYS A 129 -12.54 -0.55 2.96
N LEU A 130 -11.22 -0.65 2.71
CA LEU A 130 -10.53 0.14 1.69
C LEU A 130 -11.11 -0.11 0.29
N GLU A 131 -11.46 -1.35 -0.04
CA GLU A 131 -12.13 -1.67 -1.29
C GLU A 131 -13.46 -0.91 -1.45
N GLY A 132 -14.24 -0.77 -0.36
CA GLY A 132 -15.49 -0.01 -0.40
C GLY A 132 -15.29 1.47 -0.75
N PHE A 133 -14.24 2.08 -0.22
CA PHE A 133 -13.85 3.44 -0.57
C PHE A 133 -13.38 3.52 -2.03
N LEU A 134 -12.50 2.60 -2.46
CA LEU A 134 -12.00 2.55 -3.82
C LEU A 134 -13.10 2.34 -4.85
N ASN A 135 -14.08 1.48 -4.56
CA ASN A 135 -15.22 1.28 -5.47
C ASN A 135 -16.04 2.58 -5.64
N GLY A 136 -16.19 3.36 -4.57
CA GLY A 136 -16.79 4.69 -4.67
C GLY A 136 -15.98 5.64 -5.54
N LEU A 137 -14.65 5.57 -5.46
CA LEU A 137 -13.72 6.40 -6.23
C LEU A 137 -13.66 5.98 -7.72
N GLY A 138 -14.01 4.73 -8.05
CA GLY A 138 -13.95 4.16 -9.39
C GLY A 138 -12.80 3.16 -9.61
N GLY A 139 -12.21 2.63 -8.54
CA GLY A 139 -11.14 1.65 -8.58
C GLY A 139 -11.45 0.38 -7.81
N SER A 140 -10.69 -0.69 -8.06
CA SER A 140 -10.82 -1.97 -7.35
C SER A 140 -9.49 -2.72 -7.32
N PHE A 141 -9.19 -3.35 -6.17
CA PHE A 141 -8.09 -4.32 -6.04
C PHE A 141 -8.41 -5.67 -6.70
N TYR A 142 -9.69 -5.99 -6.82
CA TYR A 142 -10.16 -7.33 -7.19
C TYR A 142 -10.49 -7.48 -8.67
N GLY A 143 -10.20 -6.47 -9.50
CA GLY A 143 -10.40 -6.53 -10.93
C GLY A 143 -11.88 -6.52 -11.35
N SER A 144 -12.75 -5.84 -10.60
CA SER A 144 -14.16 -5.72 -10.92
C SER A 144 -14.37 -4.99 -12.24
N PRO A 145 -15.27 -5.47 -13.14
CA PRO A 145 -15.53 -4.82 -14.42
C PRO A 145 -15.96 -3.33 -14.26
N GLY A 146 -15.44 -2.48 -15.12
CA GLY A 146 -15.74 -1.03 -15.09
C GLY A 146 -14.94 -0.21 -14.09
N PHE A 147 -14.11 -0.84 -13.24
CA PHE A 147 -13.23 -0.17 -12.31
C PHE A 147 -11.78 -0.10 -12.82
N LYS A 148 -11.08 0.96 -12.45
CA LYS A 148 -9.63 1.04 -12.63
C LYS A 148 -8.94 -0.03 -11.77
N ASN A 149 -7.93 -0.71 -12.33
CA ASN A 149 -7.09 -1.60 -11.56
C ASN A 149 -6.35 -0.82 -10.48
N VAL A 150 -6.42 -1.29 -9.25
CA VAL A 150 -5.71 -0.72 -8.11
C VAL A 150 -4.72 -1.75 -7.57
N ILE A 151 -3.53 -1.30 -7.27
CA ILE A 151 -2.51 -2.08 -6.57
C ILE A 151 -2.12 -1.36 -5.28
N HIS A 152 -1.50 -2.08 -4.37
CA HIS A 152 -1.01 -1.50 -3.13
C HIS A 152 0.51 -1.55 -3.07
N SER A 153 1.10 -0.58 -2.40
CA SER A 153 2.51 -0.56 -2.05
C SER A 153 2.72 0.17 -0.72
N ASP A 154 3.88 0.02 -0.15
CA ASP A 154 4.27 0.65 1.11
C ASP A 154 5.53 1.49 0.94
N PHE A 155 5.72 2.49 1.79
CA PHE A 155 6.97 3.26 1.82
C PHE A 155 8.16 2.37 2.19
N PHE A 156 7.98 1.55 3.22
CA PHE A 156 8.99 0.66 3.76
C PHE A 156 8.59 -0.79 3.46
N PRO A 157 9.40 -1.56 2.70
CA PRO A 157 8.96 -2.85 2.17
C PRO A 157 9.03 -4.01 3.16
N PHE A 158 9.36 -3.77 4.44
CA PHE A 158 9.58 -4.84 5.42
C PHE A 158 8.46 -4.87 6.45
N ALA A 159 7.91 -6.07 6.67
CA ALA A 159 6.98 -6.30 7.76
C ALA A 159 7.69 -6.24 9.12
N THR A 160 7.08 -5.57 10.08
CA THR A 160 7.62 -5.43 11.44
C THR A 160 6.65 -5.99 12.46
N ARG A 161 7.16 -6.66 13.51
CA ARG A 161 6.36 -7.22 14.62
C ARG A 161 5.57 -6.14 15.34
N THR A 162 6.25 -5.04 15.66
CA THR A 162 5.64 -3.85 16.24
C THR A 162 5.11 -2.94 15.13
N HIS A 163 3.93 -2.39 15.34
CA HIS A 163 3.37 -1.39 14.43
C HIS A 163 4.35 -0.23 14.22
N MET A 164 4.63 0.13 12.97
CA MET A 164 5.65 1.13 12.59
C MET A 164 5.49 2.46 13.36
N GLY A 165 4.27 2.87 13.67
CA GLY A 165 4.00 4.08 14.46
C GLY A 165 4.59 4.08 15.87
N ARG A 166 4.98 2.93 16.41
CA ARG A 166 5.60 2.76 17.73
C ARG A 166 7.11 2.56 17.69
N ILE A 167 7.69 2.42 16.51
CA ILE A 167 9.13 2.25 16.32
C ILE A 167 9.81 3.61 16.44
N LYS A 168 10.78 3.73 17.34
CA LYS A 168 11.49 4.99 17.64
C LYS A 168 12.23 5.54 16.41
N GLU A 169 12.84 4.65 15.63
CA GLU A 169 13.63 4.96 14.45
C GLU A 169 12.78 5.22 13.20
N LYS A 170 11.45 5.18 13.30
CA LYS A 170 10.52 5.29 12.17
C LYS A 170 10.88 6.41 11.19
N LEU A 171 11.07 7.63 11.67
CA LEU A 171 11.34 8.77 10.80
C LEU A 171 12.70 8.67 10.09
N LYS A 172 13.70 8.08 10.75
CA LYS A 172 15.01 7.82 10.17
C LYS A 172 14.92 6.74 9.07
N LEU A 173 14.18 5.66 9.31
CA LEU A 173 13.98 4.59 8.34
C LEU A 173 13.24 5.09 7.10
N LEU A 174 12.08 5.73 7.30
CA LEU A 174 11.23 6.21 6.21
C LEU A 174 11.83 7.41 5.44
N GLY A 175 12.73 8.15 6.06
CA GLY A 175 13.44 9.29 5.46
C GLY A 175 14.86 8.97 5.02
N SER A 176 15.30 7.70 5.04
CA SER A 176 16.63 7.29 4.58
C SER A 176 16.80 7.47 3.07
N ASP A 177 18.04 7.53 2.62
CA ASP A 177 18.35 7.59 1.18
C ASP A 177 17.80 6.38 0.46
N PHE A 178 17.98 5.19 1.03
CA PHE A 178 17.38 3.97 0.49
C PHE A 178 15.86 4.12 0.31
N SER A 179 15.12 4.57 1.32
CA SER A 179 13.65 4.68 1.22
C SER A 179 13.21 5.65 0.13
N ARG A 180 13.96 6.74 -0.08
CA ARG A 180 13.68 7.71 -1.14
C ARG A 180 13.96 7.14 -2.54
N GLU A 181 15.15 6.60 -2.74
CA GLU A 181 15.58 6.03 -4.02
C GLU A 181 14.69 4.83 -4.38
N PHE A 182 14.43 3.95 -3.42
CA PHE A 182 13.57 2.79 -3.60
C PHE A 182 12.14 3.17 -3.96
N LEU A 183 11.59 4.24 -3.35
CA LEU A 183 10.27 4.77 -3.72
C LEU A 183 10.26 5.23 -5.18
N GLN A 184 11.28 5.97 -5.62
CA GLN A 184 11.39 6.47 -6.99
C GLN A 184 11.47 5.33 -8.01
N GLU A 185 12.37 4.37 -7.78
CA GLU A 185 12.52 3.20 -8.66
C GLU A 185 11.24 2.36 -8.74
N LYS A 186 10.56 2.20 -7.61
CA LYS A 186 9.31 1.48 -7.51
C LYS A 186 8.19 2.18 -8.30
N LEU A 187 8.04 3.49 -8.18
CA LEU A 187 7.05 4.25 -8.94
C LEU A 187 7.35 4.23 -10.45
N GLU A 188 8.62 4.26 -10.85
CA GLU A 188 9.04 4.11 -12.24
C GLU A 188 8.70 2.71 -12.79
N PHE A 189 8.87 1.68 -12.00
CA PHE A 189 8.47 0.31 -12.35
C PHE A 189 6.96 0.16 -12.47
N LEU A 190 6.21 0.67 -11.49
CA LEU A 190 4.75 0.52 -11.41
C LEU A 190 4.02 1.37 -12.45
N ARG A 191 4.59 2.50 -12.88
CA ARG A 191 4.01 3.45 -13.84
C ARG A 191 2.56 3.78 -13.53
N PRO A 192 2.25 4.30 -12.32
CA PRO A 192 0.88 4.56 -11.92
C PRO A 192 0.24 5.67 -12.77
N SER A 193 -1.10 5.66 -12.87
CA SER A 193 -1.85 6.81 -13.38
C SER A 193 -2.38 7.71 -12.26
N MET A 194 -2.31 7.26 -11.00
CA MET A 194 -2.60 8.04 -9.79
C MET A 194 -1.97 7.36 -8.58
N VAL A 195 -1.50 8.14 -7.60
CA VAL A 195 -1.10 7.64 -6.28
C VAL A 195 -2.08 8.11 -5.22
N ILE A 196 -2.54 7.18 -4.36
CA ILE A 196 -3.48 7.43 -3.26
C ILE A 196 -2.76 7.16 -1.94
N LEU A 197 -2.50 8.21 -1.17
CA LEU A 197 -1.78 8.15 0.10
C LEU A 197 -2.76 7.94 1.25
N LEU A 198 -2.60 6.87 2.02
CA LEU A 198 -3.54 6.41 3.04
C LEU A 198 -3.23 7.00 4.43
N GLY A 199 -3.40 8.30 4.59
CA GLY A 199 -3.23 9.01 5.85
C GLY A 199 -2.40 10.28 5.73
N ARG A 200 -2.68 11.27 6.58
CA ARG A 200 -2.01 12.58 6.60
C ARG A 200 -0.49 12.47 6.70
N GLU A 201 0.00 11.53 7.51
CA GLU A 201 1.43 11.29 7.67
C GLU A 201 2.09 10.83 6.36
N HIS A 202 1.38 10.01 5.58
CA HIS A 202 1.88 9.52 4.29
C HIS A 202 2.00 10.64 3.26
N CYS A 203 1.13 11.63 3.29
CA CYS A 203 1.25 12.82 2.43
C CYS A 203 2.55 13.57 2.73
N ALA A 204 2.83 13.84 4.01
CA ALA A 204 4.06 14.53 4.43
C ALA A 204 5.33 13.71 4.12
N LEU A 205 5.29 12.39 4.28
CA LEU A 205 6.40 11.51 3.92
C LEU A 205 6.67 11.53 2.42
N PHE A 206 5.61 11.47 1.62
CA PHE A 206 5.71 11.46 0.17
C PHE A 206 6.27 12.79 -0.35
N GLU A 207 5.76 13.91 0.14
CA GLU A 207 6.26 15.26 -0.19
C GLU A 207 7.74 15.44 0.16
N LYS A 208 8.18 14.85 1.28
CA LYS A 208 9.59 14.86 1.69
C LYS A 208 10.47 13.95 0.82
N ALA A 209 9.94 12.80 0.41
CA ALA A 209 10.69 11.81 -0.37
C ALA A 209 10.79 12.16 -1.86
N GLU A 210 9.82 12.89 -2.41
CA GLU A 210 9.73 13.26 -3.83
C GLU A 210 9.77 14.78 -3.99
N PRO A 211 10.95 15.37 -4.27
CA PRO A 211 11.07 16.80 -4.49
C PRO A 211 10.19 17.31 -5.66
N GLY A 212 9.61 18.48 -5.51
CA GLY A 212 8.76 19.10 -6.54
C GLY A 212 7.29 18.72 -6.47
N ILE A 213 6.89 17.90 -5.50
CA ILE A 213 5.48 17.69 -5.18
C ILE A 213 4.96 18.84 -4.33
N LYS A 214 3.74 19.26 -4.66
CA LYS A 214 2.97 20.20 -3.84
C LYS A 214 1.54 19.70 -3.75
N PHE A 215 1.04 19.62 -2.53
CA PHE A 215 -0.36 19.36 -2.28
C PHE A 215 -1.14 20.67 -2.14
N ASP A 216 -2.36 20.64 -2.63
CA ASP A 216 -3.34 21.68 -2.35
C ASP A 216 -3.74 21.68 -0.86
N PRO A 217 -4.33 22.77 -0.35
CA PRO A 217 -4.89 22.77 0.99
C PRO A 217 -5.91 21.64 1.20
N PRO A 218 -5.94 21.03 2.41
CA PRO A 218 -6.92 19.98 2.70
C PRO A 218 -8.35 20.49 2.59
N LYS A 219 -9.21 19.65 1.99
CA LYS A 219 -10.66 19.85 1.89
C LYS A 219 -11.37 18.89 2.82
N ALA A 220 -12.35 19.39 3.59
CA ALA A 220 -13.25 18.55 4.36
C ALA A 220 -14.31 17.91 3.44
N LEU A 221 -14.74 16.69 3.79
CA LEU A 221 -15.83 15.99 3.11
C LEU A 221 -17.14 16.15 3.88
N GLU A 222 -18.15 16.64 3.20
CA GLU A 222 -19.52 16.63 3.69
C GLU A 222 -20.20 15.25 3.40
N PRO A 223 -20.93 14.64 4.33
CA PRO A 223 -21.32 15.12 5.67
C PRO A 223 -20.32 14.77 6.78
N TYR A 224 -19.10 14.34 6.45
CA TYR A 224 -18.09 13.85 7.39
C TYR A 224 -16.92 14.83 7.51
N PRO A 225 -17.05 15.93 8.25
CA PRO A 225 -16.02 16.97 8.30
C PRO A 225 -14.68 16.51 8.90
N GLY A 226 -14.65 15.38 9.62
CA GLY A 226 -13.41 14.73 10.07
C GLY A 226 -12.67 13.96 8.96
N ALA A 227 -13.31 13.72 7.81
CA ALA A 227 -12.70 13.10 6.64
C ALA A 227 -12.21 14.19 5.69
N ALA A 228 -10.97 14.62 5.86
CA ALA A 228 -10.34 15.53 4.93
C ALA A 228 -9.50 14.76 3.91
N TYR A 229 -9.31 15.36 2.75
CA TYR A 229 -8.39 14.91 1.71
C TYR A 229 -7.72 16.12 1.06
N GLN A 230 -6.67 15.87 0.32
CA GLN A 230 -5.97 16.88 -0.46
C GLN A 230 -5.59 16.28 -1.81
N THR A 231 -5.56 17.12 -2.83
CA THR A 231 -5.07 16.80 -4.16
C THR A 231 -3.65 17.31 -4.32
N GLY A 232 -2.95 16.79 -5.30
CA GLY A 232 -1.62 17.25 -5.66
C GLY A 232 -1.20 16.70 -7.02
N PHE A 233 -0.01 17.05 -7.44
CA PHE A 233 0.53 16.61 -8.71
C PHE A 233 2.01 16.24 -8.59
N HIS A 234 2.36 15.09 -9.14
CA HIS A 234 3.75 14.63 -9.21
C HIS A 234 4.37 15.09 -10.52
N GLN A 235 5.21 16.11 -10.48
CA GLN A 235 5.76 16.76 -11.69
C GLN A 235 6.56 15.80 -12.58
N ARG A 236 7.48 15.01 -12.02
CA ARG A 236 8.33 14.08 -12.76
C ARG A 236 7.54 12.97 -13.45
N LEU A 237 6.58 12.36 -12.78
CA LEU A 237 5.75 11.28 -13.32
C LEU A 237 4.52 11.78 -14.07
N ARG A 238 4.19 13.07 -13.95
CA ARG A 238 3.02 13.71 -14.54
C ARG A 238 1.71 13.02 -14.18
N ILE A 239 1.54 12.69 -12.90
CA ILE A 239 0.36 12.01 -12.39
C ILE A 239 -0.29 12.77 -11.25
N PRO A 240 -1.63 12.67 -11.10
CA PRO A 240 -2.36 13.20 -9.96
C PRO A 240 -2.04 12.40 -8.68
N LEU A 241 -2.09 13.11 -7.56
CA LEU A 241 -1.96 12.57 -6.21
C LEU A 241 -3.25 12.82 -5.45
N LEU A 242 -3.69 11.84 -4.69
CA LEU A 242 -4.79 11.94 -3.75
C LEU A 242 -4.28 11.59 -2.35
N GLY A 243 -4.23 12.57 -1.47
CA GLY A 243 -3.84 12.39 -0.07
C GLY A 243 -5.07 12.30 0.84
N LEU A 244 -5.31 11.15 1.46
CA LEU A 244 -6.39 10.98 2.43
C LEU A 244 -5.88 11.35 3.83
N HIS A 245 -6.62 12.16 4.57
CA HIS A 245 -6.33 12.46 5.98
C HIS A 245 -6.98 11.47 6.94
N PHE A 246 -7.50 10.37 6.41
CA PHE A 246 -8.08 9.26 7.13
C PHE A 246 -7.62 7.94 6.51
N LYS A 247 -7.89 6.84 7.20
CA LYS A 247 -7.57 5.49 6.73
C LYS A 247 -8.87 4.68 6.65
N PRO A 248 -9.38 4.37 5.46
CA PRO A 248 -10.69 3.73 5.28
C PRO A 248 -10.90 2.42 6.04
N SER A 249 -9.82 1.69 6.33
CA SER A 249 -9.87 0.38 7.00
C SER A 249 -9.57 0.42 8.50
N GLU A 250 -9.13 1.57 9.01
CA GLU A 250 -8.82 1.75 10.43
C GLU A 250 -9.96 2.49 11.15
N GLN A 251 -9.63 3.53 11.89
CA GLN A 251 -10.61 4.34 12.57
C GLN A 251 -11.35 5.21 11.55
N PHE A 252 -12.66 5.03 11.47
CA PHE A 252 -13.48 5.79 10.55
C PHE A 252 -13.46 7.28 10.93
N LEU A 253 -12.83 8.09 10.07
CA LEU A 253 -12.91 9.54 10.08
C LEU A 253 -12.41 10.25 11.33
N GLY A 254 -11.68 9.59 12.20
CA GLY A 254 -11.34 10.16 13.51
C GLY A 254 -12.57 10.43 14.38
N LEU A 255 -13.75 9.97 13.97
CA LEU A 255 -15.01 10.24 14.67
C LEU A 255 -15.17 9.46 15.98
N GLY A 256 -14.34 8.44 16.24
CA GLY A 256 -14.22 7.80 17.55
C GLY A 256 -15.54 7.42 18.25
N GLY A 257 -16.59 7.05 17.48
CA GLY A 257 -17.95 6.91 17.99
C GLY A 257 -18.75 8.22 17.99
N GLY A 258 -18.23 9.27 17.33
CA GLY A 258 -18.90 10.54 17.17
C GLY A 258 -20.07 10.50 16.18
N GLN A 259 -20.83 11.58 16.19
CA GLN A 259 -21.92 11.81 15.26
C GLN A 259 -21.42 12.64 14.05
N ASP A 260 -22.05 12.45 12.89
CA ASP A 260 -21.88 13.33 11.76
C ASP A 260 -22.61 14.68 12.01
N LYS A 261 -22.54 15.60 11.05
CA LYS A 261 -23.21 16.90 11.13
C LYS A 261 -24.75 16.81 11.24
N ASN A 262 -25.32 15.66 10.92
CA ASN A 262 -26.76 15.38 11.02
C ASN A 262 -27.12 14.67 12.33
N GLY A 263 -26.16 14.48 13.24
CA GLY A 263 -26.35 13.79 14.50
C GLY A 263 -26.39 12.25 14.39
N GLN A 264 -26.07 11.69 13.20
CA GLN A 264 -26.07 10.25 13.00
C GLN A 264 -24.75 9.63 13.49
N SER A 265 -24.85 8.61 14.33
CA SER A 265 -23.69 7.84 14.81
C SER A 265 -23.23 6.82 13.77
N HIS A 266 -21.93 6.80 13.47
CA HIS A 266 -21.32 5.89 12.49
C HIS A 266 -20.43 4.80 13.10
N GLY A 267 -20.30 4.76 14.41
CA GLY A 267 -19.41 3.81 15.09
C GLY A 267 -17.93 4.04 14.81
N LYS A 268 -17.09 3.07 15.21
CA LYS A 268 -15.64 3.17 15.11
C LYS A 268 -15.11 3.00 13.67
N TYR A 269 -15.79 2.19 12.88
CA TYR A 269 -15.40 1.86 11.51
C TYR A 269 -16.48 2.32 10.54
N GLY A 270 -16.06 2.80 9.37
CA GLY A 270 -16.97 3.16 8.31
C GLY A 270 -17.80 1.98 7.82
N THR A 271 -19.11 2.21 7.61
CA THR A 271 -19.94 1.26 6.89
C THR A 271 -19.51 1.21 5.41
N LYS A 272 -19.82 0.11 4.74
CA LYS A 272 -19.59 -0.02 3.29
C LYS A 272 -20.23 1.15 2.52
N ALA A 273 -21.46 1.51 2.86
CA ALA A 273 -22.19 2.59 2.21
C ALA A 273 -21.50 3.95 2.40
N ALA A 274 -21.11 4.29 3.65
CA ALA A 274 -20.41 5.53 3.95
C ALA A 274 -19.05 5.64 3.25
N LEU A 275 -18.25 4.57 3.25
CA LEU A 275 -16.95 4.55 2.56
C LEU A 275 -17.11 4.72 1.04
N ASN A 276 -18.12 4.07 0.45
CA ASN A 276 -18.42 4.22 -0.96
C ASN A 276 -18.89 5.64 -1.30
N GLU A 277 -19.72 6.25 -0.46
CA GLU A 277 -20.18 7.64 -0.61
C GLU A 277 -19.02 8.63 -0.58
N LEU A 278 -18.07 8.46 0.36
CA LEU A 278 -16.86 9.27 0.43
C LEU A 278 -16.02 9.15 -0.85
N GLY A 279 -15.83 7.93 -1.34
CA GLY A 279 -15.13 7.71 -2.59
C GLY A 279 -15.79 8.43 -3.76
N ARG A 280 -17.13 8.35 -3.88
CA ARG A 280 -17.91 9.05 -4.90
C ARG A 280 -17.83 10.57 -4.78
N ALA A 281 -17.83 11.10 -3.56
CA ALA A 281 -17.70 12.55 -3.34
C ALA A 281 -16.35 13.06 -3.84
N ILE A 282 -15.27 12.36 -3.51
CA ILE A 282 -13.92 12.70 -4.01
C ILE A 282 -13.85 12.54 -5.53
N ALA A 283 -14.42 11.46 -6.10
CA ALA A 283 -14.41 11.25 -7.53
C ALA A 283 -15.07 12.40 -8.32
N ARG A 284 -16.20 12.92 -7.83
CA ARG A 284 -16.87 14.09 -8.45
C ARG A 284 -16.00 15.34 -8.40
N ASP A 285 -15.31 15.56 -7.29
CA ASP A 285 -14.40 16.70 -7.15
C ASP A 285 -13.19 16.58 -8.09
N LEU A 286 -12.58 15.38 -8.20
CA LEU A 286 -11.47 15.14 -9.11
C LEU A 286 -11.85 15.35 -10.60
N GLN A 287 -13.06 14.99 -11.02
CA GLN A 287 -13.53 15.20 -12.38
C GLN A 287 -13.65 16.69 -12.74
N SER A 288 -14.01 17.52 -11.77
CA SER A 288 -14.10 18.98 -11.99
C SER A 288 -12.74 19.65 -12.26
N PHE A 289 -11.63 19.04 -11.80
CA PHE A 289 -10.27 19.52 -12.07
C PHE A 289 -9.71 19.13 -13.43
N THR A 290 -10.27 18.10 -14.09
CA THR A 290 -9.76 17.62 -15.38
C THR A 290 -10.34 18.39 -16.59
N ILE A 291 -11.33 19.25 -16.37
CA ILE A 291 -12.06 19.99 -17.42
C ILE A 291 -11.63 21.49 -17.46
N GLY A 292 -10.76 21.92 -16.59
CA GLY A 292 -10.15 23.25 -16.57
C GLY A 292 -8.70 23.18 -17.01
#